data_5d63cba3442e6b7cce38c53fcbcab1b9
#
_entry.id   5d63cba3442e6b7cce38c53fcbcab1b9
#
_cell.length_a   1.000
_cell.length_b   1.000
_cell.length_c   1.000
_cell.angle_alpha   90.00
_cell.angle_beta   90.00
_cell.angle_gamma   90.00
#
_symmetry.space_group_name_H-M   'P 1'
#
loop_
_entity.id
_entity.type
_entity.pdbx_description
1 polymer ?
#
loop_
_entity_poly.entity_id
_entity_poly.type
_entity_poly.pdbx_seq_one_letter_code
_entity_poly.pdbx_strand_id
1 'polypeptide(L)'
;MVSTQLRILRVFGLTSAEVTAILRQAQADGCTGLRLLERDGEFAVCVQASAPTQAMADEHCDKWAQKLAARFGDALYATGETSLAQAALDALLKKRRLLVATDETTGRLVGALLRPLKHSEAAFDFGTQTYADPVSARKIITPPGLLNRFPGDVVQAAAGRAQLALSVGQADYAVCYMPATVGQAPFVLLCDRRGAVACAVSPELTDAAIGNNLLDLVRRRALGLKNTAGTIQFRPGHEHPLLLVSRAGQPKPGDTSRF
;
A
#
# COMPACT_ATOMS: atom_id res chain seq x y z
N MET A 1 -19.00 32.57 23.18
CA MET A 1 -17.94 31.57 23.09
C MET A 1 -17.88 31.10 21.65
N VAL A 2 -16.70 30.90 21.06
CA VAL A 2 -16.56 30.33 19.72
C VAL A 2 -16.32 28.83 19.90
N SER A 3 -17.10 28.00 19.21
CA SER A 3 -16.91 26.55 19.20
C SER A 3 -16.02 26.17 18.04
N THR A 4 -15.09 25.26 18.26
CA THR A 4 -14.17 24.76 17.22
C THR A 4 -14.32 23.27 17.07
N GLN A 5 -14.39 22.81 15.82
CA GLN A 5 -14.47 21.40 15.45
C GLN A 5 -13.34 20.99 14.53
N LEU A 6 -13.03 19.70 14.54
CA LEU A 6 -11.98 19.09 13.74
C LEU A 6 -12.50 17.79 13.10
N ARG A 7 -12.19 17.60 11.82
CA ARG A 7 -12.30 16.30 11.12
C ARG A 7 -10.94 15.95 10.53
N ILE A 8 -10.57 14.70 10.65
CA ILE A 8 -9.31 14.17 10.10
C ILE A 8 -9.66 13.19 8.99
N LEU A 9 -9.14 13.43 7.81
CA LEU A 9 -9.22 12.53 6.66
C LEU A 9 -7.87 11.84 6.48
N ARG A 10 -7.87 10.51 6.45
CA ARG A 10 -6.68 9.69 6.30
C ARG A 10 -6.53 9.24 4.86
N VAL A 11 -5.45 9.62 4.21
CA VAL A 11 -5.23 9.42 2.77
C VAL A 11 -3.91 8.67 2.54
N PHE A 12 -3.93 7.72 1.59
CA PHE A 12 -2.76 6.96 1.18
C PHE A 12 -2.78 6.67 -0.33
N GLY A 13 -1.58 6.57 -0.93
CA GLY A 13 -1.44 6.19 -2.34
C GLY A 13 -1.58 7.36 -3.31
N LEU A 14 -1.44 8.59 -2.83
CA LEU A 14 -1.23 9.81 -3.63
C LEU A 14 0.16 10.37 -3.32
N THR A 15 0.69 11.15 -4.23
CA THR A 15 1.91 11.95 -4.00
C THR A 15 1.60 13.19 -3.18
N SER A 16 2.60 13.76 -2.50
CA SER A 16 2.47 15.03 -1.77
C SER A 16 2.00 16.17 -2.68
N ALA A 17 2.44 16.17 -3.96
CA ALA A 17 2.00 17.16 -4.94
C ALA A 17 0.50 17.04 -5.27
N GLU A 18 -0.02 15.82 -5.45
CA GLU A 18 -1.44 15.57 -5.73
C GLU A 18 -2.31 15.97 -4.54
N VAL A 19 -1.93 15.58 -3.31
CA VAL A 19 -2.63 15.98 -2.09
C VAL A 19 -2.63 17.50 -1.96
N THR A 20 -1.48 18.14 -2.14
CA THR A 20 -1.36 19.60 -2.07
C THR A 20 -2.22 20.32 -3.12
N ALA A 21 -2.29 19.79 -4.35
CA ALA A 21 -3.14 20.35 -5.39
C ALA A 21 -4.62 20.28 -5.03
N ILE A 22 -5.09 19.16 -4.47
CA ILE A 22 -6.47 19.00 -4.00
C ILE A 22 -6.78 19.99 -2.88
N LEU A 23 -5.85 20.19 -1.94
CA LEU A 23 -6.05 21.13 -0.84
C LEU A 23 -6.05 22.59 -1.30
N ARG A 24 -5.16 22.98 -2.22
CA ARG A 24 -5.16 24.33 -2.81
C ARG A 24 -6.47 24.64 -3.52
N GLN A 25 -7.01 23.66 -4.27
CA GLN A 25 -8.31 23.82 -4.91
C GLN A 25 -9.43 24.00 -3.87
N ALA A 26 -9.41 23.21 -2.79
CA ALA A 26 -10.40 23.36 -1.72
C ALA A 26 -10.30 24.73 -1.04
N GLN A 27 -9.09 25.27 -0.86
CA GLN A 27 -8.88 26.61 -0.34
C GLN A 27 -9.40 27.69 -1.27
N ALA A 28 -9.16 27.57 -2.57
CA ALA A 28 -9.72 28.46 -3.59
C ALA A 28 -11.26 28.44 -3.61
N ASP A 29 -11.85 27.29 -3.32
CA ASP A 29 -13.32 27.13 -3.18
C ASP A 29 -13.88 27.63 -1.84
N GLY A 30 -13.01 28.22 -0.97
CA GLY A 30 -13.40 28.81 0.30
C GLY A 30 -13.25 27.94 1.54
N CYS A 31 -12.56 26.80 1.45
CA CYS A 31 -12.22 26.02 2.64
C CYS A 31 -11.10 26.70 3.41
N THR A 32 -11.38 27.15 4.61
CA THR A 32 -10.38 27.68 5.55
C THR A 32 -10.07 26.62 6.62
N GLY A 33 -8.91 26.74 7.29
CA GLY A 33 -8.58 25.85 8.40
C GLY A 33 -8.13 24.44 7.97
N LEU A 34 -7.50 24.32 6.78
CA LEU A 34 -6.86 23.09 6.34
C LEU A 34 -5.42 22.97 6.89
N ARG A 35 -5.10 21.79 7.41
CA ARG A 35 -3.73 21.43 7.81
C ARG A 35 -3.40 20.06 7.25
N LEU A 36 -2.18 19.90 6.76
CA LEU A 36 -1.65 18.64 6.24
C LEU A 36 -0.52 18.15 7.14
N LEU A 37 -0.59 16.90 7.55
CA LEU A 37 0.48 16.18 8.20
C LEU A 37 0.83 14.97 7.32
N GLU A 38 2.12 14.74 7.13
CA GLU A 38 2.64 13.61 6.35
C GLU A 38 3.58 12.79 7.24
N ARG A 39 3.38 11.49 7.25
CA ARG A 39 4.24 10.54 7.94
C ARG A 39 4.20 9.18 7.27
N ASP A 40 5.36 8.62 6.96
CA ASP A 40 5.50 7.27 6.39
C ASP A 40 4.62 7.02 5.14
N GLY A 41 4.45 8.07 4.30
CA GLY A 41 3.60 8.03 3.09
C GLY A 41 2.09 8.15 3.36
N GLU A 42 1.67 8.25 4.62
CA GLU A 42 0.30 8.57 5.01
C GLU A 42 0.12 10.07 5.14
N PHE A 43 -1.03 10.55 4.68
CA PHE A 43 -1.46 11.94 4.84
C PHE A 43 -2.64 12.02 5.80
N ALA A 44 -2.53 12.88 6.82
CA ALA A 44 -3.66 13.30 7.64
C ALA A 44 -4.06 14.71 7.25
N VAL A 45 -5.21 14.83 6.60
CA VAL A 45 -5.80 16.12 6.22
C VAL A 45 -6.79 16.53 7.31
N CYS A 46 -6.43 17.56 8.06
CA CYS A 46 -7.24 18.11 9.12
C CYS A 46 -8.11 19.26 8.56
N VAL A 47 -9.42 19.17 8.75
CA VAL A 47 -10.41 20.20 8.44
C VAL A 47 -10.88 20.78 9.75
N GLN A 48 -10.54 22.01 10.02
CA GLN A 48 -10.92 22.74 11.23
C GLN A 48 -11.89 23.86 10.89
N ALA A 49 -12.97 23.98 11.63
CA ALA A 49 -13.89 25.11 11.54
C ALA A 49 -14.22 25.67 12.93
N SER A 50 -14.41 26.98 12.96
CA SER A 50 -14.85 27.69 14.17
C SER A 50 -16.12 28.48 13.85
N ALA A 51 -17.13 28.39 14.73
CA ALA A 51 -18.41 29.07 14.55
C ALA A 51 -19.01 29.52 15.91
N PRO A 52 -20.03 30.39 15.91
CA PRO A 52 -20.69 30.82 17.15
C PRO A 52 -21.31 29.66 17.95
N THR A 53 -21.77 28.60 17.27
CA THR A 53 -22.33 27.42 17.91
C THR A 53 -21.61 26.15 17.48
N GLN A 54 -21.66 25.13 18.32
CA GLN A 54 -21.15 23.80 18.06
C GLN A 54 -21.74 23.20 16.75
N ALA A 55 -23.05 23.26 16.62
CA ALA A 55 -23.77 22.71 15.45
C ALA A 55 -23.30 23.35 14.13
N MET A 56 -23.09 24.66 14.10
CA MET A 56 -22.58 25.36 12.91
C MET A 56 -21.13 24.98 12.59
N ALA A 57 -20.29 24.78 13.61
CA ALA A 57 -18.91 24.35 13.42
C ALA A 57 -18.86 22.90 12.88
N ASP A 58 -19.70 22.00 13.41
CA ASP A 58 -19.85 20.62 12.94
C ASP A 58 -20.32 20.58 11.47
N GLU A 59 -21.39 21.28 11.14
CA GLU A 59 -21.93 21.35 9.77
C GLU A 59 -20.86 21.83 8.77
N HIS A 60 -20.10 22.86 9.15
CA HIS A 60 -19.06 23.38 8.27
C HIS A 60 -17.91 22.38 8.07
N CYS A 61 -17.45 21.73 9.15
CA CYS A 61 -16.44 20.66 9.05
C CYS A 61 -16.92 19.49 8.21
N ASP A 62 -18.15 19.01 8.44
CA ASP A 62 -18.71 17.87 7.74
C ASP A 62 -18.89 18.15 6.25
N LYS A 63 -19.36 19.35 5.89
CA LYS A 63 -19.47 19.79 4.48
C LYS A 63 -18.14 19.73 3.75
N TRP A 64 -17.06 20.24 4.34
CA TRP A 64 -15.75 20.21 3.71
C TRP A 64 -15.10 18.83 3.74
N ALA A 65 -15.28 18.09 4.83
CA ALA A 65 -14.81 16.70 4.90
C ALA A 65 -15.44 15.84 3.80
N GLN A 66 -16.73 15.97 3.54
CA GLN A 66 -17.43 15.27 2.46
C GLN A 66 -16.93 15.67 1.08
N LYS A 67 -16.73 16.97 0.81
CA LYS A 67 -16.18 17.46 -0.45
C LYS A 67 -14.76 16.93 -0.72
N LEU A 68 -13.92 16.94 0.30
CA LEU A 68 -12.56 16.43 0.22
C LEU A 68 -12.54 14.91 0.07
N ALA A 69 -13.39 14.18 0.79
CA ALA A 69 -13.55 12.75 0.65
C ALA A 69 -13.89 12.34 -0.79
N ALA A 70 -14.80 13.06 -1.43
CA ALA A 70 -15.16 12.83 -2.84
C ALA A 70 -13.97 13.07 -3.78
N ARG A 71 -13.10 14.05 -3.50
CA ARG A 71 -11.90 14.34 -4.31
C ARG A 71 -10.79 13.32 -4.11
N PHE A 72 -10.61 12.83 -2.89
CA PHE A 72 -9.61 11.80 -2.59
C PHE A 72 -10.05 10.40 -3.10
N GLY A 73 -11.35 10.14 -3.17
CA GLY A 73 -11.88 8.87 -3.68
C GLY A 73 -11.28 7.66 -2.97
N ASP A 74 -10.77 6.67 -3.73
CA ASP A 74 -10.18 5.43 -3.21
C ASP A 74 -8.89 5.64 -2.39
N ALA A 75 -8.28 6.82 -2.48
CA ALA A 75 -7.12 7.17 -1.67
C ALA A 75 -7.50 7.49 -0.21
N LEU A 76 -8.73 7.93 0.05
CA LEU A 76 -9.26 8.06 1.41
C LEU A 76 -9.52 6.68 2.00
N TYR A 77 -8.77 6.30 3.02
CA TYR A 77 -8.92 4.98 3.63
C TYR A 77 -9.69 5.00 4.96
N ALA A 78 -9.70 6.14 5.64
CA ALA A 78 -10.40 6.31 6.92
C ALA A 78 -10.66 7.77 7.28
N THR A 79 -11.44 7.96 8.34
CA THR A 79 -11.63 9.23 9.03
C THR A 79 -11.26 9.08 10.51
N GLY A 80 -10.81 10.18 11.15
CA GLY A 80 -10.39 10.15 12.55
C GLY A 80 -9.00 9.53 12.73
N GLU A 81 -8.84 8.74 13.78
CA GLU A 81 -7.55 8.19 14.22
C GLU A 81 -7.22 6.79 13.68
N THR A 82 -8.08 6.23 12.84
CA THR A 82 -7.87 4.90 12.26
C THR A 82 -6.61 4.89 11.39
N SER A 83 -5.67 3.99 11.69
CA SER A 83 -4.46 3.77 10.89
C SER A 83 -4.74 2.97 9.61
N LEU A 84 -3.84 3.05 8.63
CA LEU A 84 -3.93 2.24 7.41
C LEU A 84 -3.88 0.74 7.74
N ALA A 85 -3.05 0.35 8.71
CA ALA A 85 -2.97 -1.03 9.18
C ALA A 85 -4.31 -1.52 9.75
N GLN A 86 -5.00 -0.69 10.55
CA GLN A 86 -6.34 -1.03 11.05
C GLN A 86 -7.35 -1.15 9.91
N ALA A 87 -7.35 -0.21 8.97
CA ALA A 87 -8.27 -0.26 7.83
C ALA A 87 -8.03 -1.50 6.94
N ALA A 88 -6.78 -1.91 6.75
CA ALA A 88 -6.44 -3.14 6.03
C ALA A 88 -6.87 -4.39 6.80
N LEU A 89 -6.62 -4.44 8.11
CA LEU A 89 -7.06 -5.52 8.99
C LEU A 89 -8.59 -5.68 8.98
N ASP A 90 -9.32 -4.57 9.14
CA ASP A 90 -10.79 -4.57 9.10
C ASP A 90 -11.33 -5.10 7.77
N ALA A 91 -10.69 -4.74 6.65
CA ALA A 91 -11.05 -5.27 5.33
C ALA A 91 -10.82 -6.79 5.22
N LEU A 92 -9.72 -7.30 5.76
CA LEU A 92 -9.43 -8.73 5.82
C LEU A 92 -10.45 -9.49 6.68
N LEU A 93 -10.67 -9.02 7.91
CA LEU A 93 -11.61 -9.63 8.86
C LEU A 93 -13.04 -9.64 8.30
N LYS A 94 -13.50 -8.51 7.75
CA LYS A 94 -14.83 -8.40 7.13
C LYS A 94 -15.03 -9.38 5.98
N LYS A 95 -13.97 -9.66 5.22
CA LYS A 95 -13.99 -10.61 4.09
C LYS A 95 -13.58 -12.02 4.49
N ARG A 96 -13.23 -12.27 5.75
CA ARG A 96 -12.71 -13.55 6.27
C ARG A 96 -11.55 -14.05 5.39
N ARG A 97 -10.55 -13.17 5.18
CA ARG A 97 -9.39 -13.44 4.33
C ARG A 97 -8.13 -13.54 5.16
N LEU A 98 -7.30 -14.52 4.83
CA LEU A 98 -6.00 -14.73 5.43
C LEU A 98 -4.90 -14.15 4.53
N LEU A 99 -4.01 -13.38 5.12
CA LEU A 99 -2.81 -12.81 4.53
C LEU A 99 -1.58 -13.57 5.03
N VAL A 100 -0.66 -13.88 4.11
CA VAL A 100 0.67 -14.40 4.44
C VAL A 100 1.76 -13.52 3.83
N ALA A 101 2.95 -13.54 4.42
CA ALA A 101 4.16 -12.96 3.83
C ALA A 101 4.99 -14.06 3.14
N THR A 102 5.74 -13.68 2.10
CA THR A 102 6.57 -14.64 1.32
C THR A 102 7.90 -14.98 2.00
N ASP A 103 8.33 -14.17 2.93
CA ASP A 103 9.63 -14.28 3.60
C ASP A 103 9.61 -13.56 4.95
N GLU A 104 10.65 -13.80 5.76
CA GLU A 104 10.77 -13.24 7.10
C GLU A 104 10.84 -11.70 7.10
N THR A 105 11.54 -11.11 6.14
CA THR A 105 11.65 -9.64 6.04
C THR A 105 10.29 -9.01 5.80
N THR A 106 9.55 -9.50 4.81
CA THR A 106 8.18 -9.05 4.53
C THR A 106 7.25 -9.29 5.74
N GLY A 107 7.39 -10.47 6.37
CA GLY A 107 6.62 -10.81 7.57
C GLY A 107 6.87 -9.87 8.73
N ARG A 108 8.13 -9.46 8.93
CA ARG A 108 8.51 -8.48 9.97
C ARG A 108 7.92 -7.10 9.68
N LEU A 109 7.99 -6.63 8.44
CA LEU A 109 7.47 -5.32 8.03
C LEU A 109 5.95 -5.20 8.27
N VAL A 110 5.19 -6.19 7.79
CA VAL A 110 3.73 -6.22 7.96
C VAL A 110 3.37 -6.53 9.42
N GLY A 111 4.07 -7.48 10.03
CA GLY A 111 3.83 -7.91 11.41
C GLY A 111 4.03 -6.79 12.44
N ALA A 112 5.02 -5.90 12.22
CA ALA A 112 5.23 -4.75 13.11
C ALA A 112 4.02 -3.82 13.17
N LEU A 113 3.29 -3.67 12.07
CA LEU A 113 2.09 -2.81 11.98
C LEU A 113 0.82 -3.52 12.46
N LEU A 114 0.69 -4.84 12.23
CA LEU A 114 -0.52 -5.58 12.57
C LEU A 114 -0.52 -6.12 14.00
N ARG A 115 0.65 -6.51 14.55
CA ARG A 115 0.75 -7.15 15.90
C ARG A 115 0.11 -6.35 17.03
N PRO A 116 0.18 -4.99 17.05
CA PRO A 116 -0.48 -4.21 18.11
C PRO A 116 -2.01 -4.20 18.02
N LEU A 117 -2.58 -4.65 16.89
CA LEU A 117 -4.00 -4.56 16.61
C LEU A 117 -4.73 -5.82 17.08
N LYS A 118 -5.92 -5.65 17.65
CA LYS A 118 -6.76 -6.75 18.11
C LYS A 118 -7.20 -7.62 16.93
N HIS A 119 -7.22 -8.94 17.16
CA HIS A 119 -7.66 -9.96 16.19
C HIS A 119 -6.80 -10.06 14.93
N SER A 120 -5.60 -9.49 14.93
CA SER A 120 -4.69 -9.58 13.79
C SER A 120 -4.27 -11.01 13.46
N GLU A 121 -4.18 -11.89 14.44
CA GLU A 121 -3.88 -13.32 14.32
C GLU A 121 -4.94 -14.10 13.52
N ALA A 122 -6.17 -13.59 13.43
CA ALA A 122 -7.23 -14.19 12.62
C ALA A 122 -7.13 -13.83 11.13
N ALA A 123 -6.32 -12.84 10.79
CA ALA A 123 -6.21 -12.30 9.43
C ALA A 123 -4.78 -12.32 8.86
N PHE A 124 -3.75 -12.47 9.72
CA PHE A 124 -2.36 -12.52 9.29
C PHE A 124 -1.60 -13.67 9.95
N ASP A 125 -1.00 -14.53 9.13
CA ASP A 125 -0.05 -15.53 9.61
C ASP A 125 1.29 -14.85 9.90
N PHE A 126 1.62 -14.72 11.20
CA PHE A 126 2.86 -14.12 11.67
C PHE A 126 4.12 -14.97 11.41
N GLY A 127 4.03 -15.95 10.52
CA GLY A 127 5.15 -16.80 10.11
C GLY A 127 5.41 -17.96 11.04
N THR A 128 4.62 -18.12 12.10
CA THR A 128 4.76 -19.25 13.05
C THR A 128 4.47 -20.60 12.41
N GLN A 129 3.59 -20.64 11.41
CA GLN A 129 3.27 -21.86 10.68
C GLN A 129 4.03 -21.96 9.34
N THR A 130 4.23 -20.83 8.65
CA THR A 130 4.79 -20.82 7.29
C THR A 130 6.32 -20.89 7.29
N TYR A 131 7.00 -20.32 8.29
CA TYR A 131 8.46 -20.22 8.32
C TYR A 131 9.14 -20.96 9.48
N ALA A 132 8.39 -21.39 10.48
CA ALA A 132 8.94 -22.14 11.62
C ALA A 132 9.39 -23.55 11.24
N ASP A 133 8.85 -24.12 10.15
CA ASP A 133 9.27 -25.41 9.64
C ASP A 133 10.23 -25.25 8.45
N PRO A 134 11.49 -25.75 8.55
CA PRO A 134 12.47 -25.71 7.45
C PRO A 134 12.00 -26.38 6.15
N VAL A 135 11.09 -27.36 6.24
CA VAL A 135 10.51 -28.03 5.06
C VAL A 135 9.53 -27.11 4.34
N SER A 136 8.69 -26.39 5.09
CA SER A 136 7.76 -25.40 4.53
C SER A 136 8.50 -24.21 3.96
N ALA A 137 9.54 -23.69 4.65
CA ALA A 137 10.38 -22.63 4.14
C ALA A 137 11.09 -22.99 2.82
N ARG A 138 11.53 -24.25 2.65
CA ARG A 138 12.11 -24.74 1.38
C ARG A 138 11.08 -24.83 0.24
N LYS A 139 9.79 -25.00 0.52
CA LYS A 139 8.74 -25.05 -0.51
C LYS A 139 8.45 -23.65 -1.09
N ILE A 140 8.84 -22.58 -0.43
CA ILE A 140 8.68 -21.19 -0.90
C ILE A 140 9.86 -20.76 -1.80
N ILE A 141 10.63 -21.70 -2.32
CA ILE A 141 11.63 -21.44 -3.35
C ILE A 141 10.89 -21.25 -4.69
N THR A 142 11.29 -20.21 -5.45
CA THR A 142 10.72 -19.97 -6.78
C THR A 142 10.80 -21.22 -7.65
N PRO A 143 9.69 -21.67 -8.27
CA PRO A 143 9.69 -22.87 -9.09
C PRO A 143 10.72 -22.77 -10.22
N PRO A 144 11.56 -23.80 -10.43
CA PRO A 144 12.59 -23.80 -11.48
C PRO A 144 12.04 -23.51 -12.88
N GLY A 145 10.82 -24.01 -13.19
CA GLY A 145 10.16 -23.74 -14.47
C GLY A 145 9.82 -22.28 -14.73
N LEU A 146 9.55 -21.51 -13.66
CA LEU A 146 9.31 -20.06 -13.78
C LEU A 146 10.62 -19.31 -14.03
N LEU A 147 11.70 -19.66 -13.32
CA LEU A 147 13.02 -19.07 -13.51
C LEU A 147 13.59 -19.38 -14.91
N ASN A 148 13.36 -20.57 -15.44
CA ASN A 148 13.79 -20.93 -16.79
C ASN A 148 13.03 -20.18 -17.88
N ARG A 149 11.73 -19.89 -17.65
CA ARG A 149 10.90 -19.16 -18.61
C ARG A 149 11.20 -17.68 -18.65
N PHE A 150 11.56 -17.09 -17.50
CA PHE A 150 11.83 -15.67 -17.34
C PHE A 150 13.15 -15.48 -16.57
N PRO A 151 14.30 -15.87 -17.16
CA PRO A 151 15.60 -15.81 -16.47
C PRO A 151 15.94 -14.33 -16.14
N GLY A 152 16.32 -14.08 -14.89
CA GLY A 152 16.66 -12.75 -14.40
C GLY A 152 15.47 -11.84 -14.09
N ASP A 153 14.25 -12.29 -14.28
CA ASP A 153 13.05 -11.52 -13.93
C ASP A 153 12.70 -11.65 -12.45
N VAL A 154 13.15 -10.67 -11.67
CA VAL A 154 12.96 -10.63 -10.21
C VAL A 154 11.46 -10.49 -9.83
N VAL A 155 10.66 -9.82 -10.66
CA VAL A 155 9.22 -9.64 -10.42
C VAL A 155 8.49 -10.97 -10.56
N GLN A 156 8.81 -11.74 -11.60
CA GLN A 156 8.27 -13.10 -11.75
C GLN A 156 8.72 -14.03 -10.63
N ALA A 157 9.99 -13.93 -10.20
CA ALA A 157 10.50 -14.70 -9.09
C ALA A 157 9.72 -14.41 -7.79
N ALA A 158 9.47 -13.13 -7.49
CA ALA A 158 8.67 -12.72 -6.34
C ALA A 158 7.22 -13.21 -6.45
N ALA A 159 6.61 -13.10 -7.63
CA ALA A 159 5.24 -13.58 -7.86
C ALA A 159 5.12 -15.10 -7.69
N GLY A 160 6.12 -15.87 -8.18
CA GLY A 160 6.18 -17.31 -7.98
C GLY A 160 6.29 -17.71 -6.50
N ARG A 161 7.12 -16.99 -5.73
CA ARG A 161 7.19 -17.19 -4.27
C ARG A 161 5.85 -16.88 -3.60
N ALA A 162 5.18 -15.79 -4.01
CA ALA A 162 3.89 -15.43 -3.47
C ALA A 162 2.82 -16.49 -3.76
N GLN A 163 2.80 -17.09 -4.96
CA GLN A 163 1.91 -18.21 -5.28
C GLN A 163 2.16 -19.44 -4.40
N LEU A 164 3.44 -19.77 -4.15
CA LEU A 164 3.77 -20.86 -3.26
C LEU A 164 3.37 -20.56 -1.81
N ALA A 165 3.60 -19.35 -1.32
CA ALA A 165 3.16 -18.93 0.01
C ALA A 165 1.65 -19.05 0.18
N LEU A 166 0.85 -18.64 -0.83
CA LEU A 166 -0.60 -18.87 -0.85
C LEU A 166 -0.97 -20.34 -0.68
N SER A 167 -0.28 -21.21 -1.41
CA SER A 167 -0.56 -22.67 -1.39
C SER A 167 -0.16 -23.30 -0.05
N VAL A 168 1.03 -22.95 0.46
CA VAL A 168 1.55 -23.51 1.72
C VAL A 168 0.74 -22.99 2.92
N GLY A 169 0.45 -21.70 2.96
CA GLY A 169 -0.30 -21.06 4.04
C GLY A 169 -1.81 -21.24 3.92
N GLN A 170 -2.31 -21.86 2.85
CA GLN A 170 -3.76 -21.92 2.53
C GLN A 170 -4.42 -20.54 2.63
N ALA A 171 -3.69 -19.49 2.24
CA ALA A 171 -4.08 -18.10 2.38
C ALA A 171 -4.80 -17.56 1.13
N ASP A 172 -5.47 -16.43 1.30
CA ASP A 172 -6.15 -15.71 0.22
C ASP A 172 -5.25 -14.69 -0.47
N TYR A 173 -4.35 -14.10 0.30
CA TYR A 173 -3.40 -13.08 -0.15
C TYR A 173 -1.99 -13.42 0.33
N ALA A 174 -1.02 -13.21 -0.56
CA ALA A 174 0.41 -13.25 -0.21
C ALA A 174 1.08 -11.95 -0.60
N VAL A 175 1.88 -11.39 0.29
CA VAL A 175 2.62 -10.15 0.04
C VAL A 175 4.12 -10.41 0.06
N CYS A 176 4.85 -9.64 -0.76
CA CYS A 176 6.30 -9.70 -0.90
C CYS A 176 6.88 -8.29 -1.00
N TYR A 177 7.93 -8.02 -0.26
CA TYR A 177 8.80 -6.88 -0.47
C TYR A 177 10.10 -7.36 -1.09
N MET A 178 10.50 -6.76 -2.19
CA MET A 178 11.79 -6.99 -2.81
C MET A 178 12.65 -5.74 -2.68
N PRO A 179 13.80 -5.82 -2.01
CA PRO A 179 14.73 -4.69 -1.93
C PRO A 179 15.33 -4.40 -3.31
N ALA A 180 15.97 -3.24 -3.45
CA ALA A 180 16.67 -2.87 -4.67
C ALA A 180 17.78 -3.88 -5.01
N THR A 181 17.87 -4.23 -6.28
CA THR A 181 18.97 -5.02 -6.85
C THR A 181 19.56 -4.30 -8.04
N VAL A 182 20.65 -4.85 -8.61
CA VAL A 182 21.25 -4.26 -9.82
C VAL A 182 20.23 -4.26 -10.95
N GLY A 183 19.90 -3.07 -11.45
CA GLY A 183 18.93 -2.89 -12.55
C GLY A 183 17.45 -2.97 -12.16
N GLN A 184 17.13 -3.25 -10.89
CA GLN A 184 15.76 -3.31 -10.41
C GLN A 184 15.57 -2.44 -9.16
N ALA A 185 14.62 -1.51 -9.21
CA ALA A 185 14.21 -0.77 -8.02
C ALA A 185 13.48 -1.66 -7.01
N PRO A 186 13.46 -1.26 -5.73
CA PRO A 186 12.65 -1.97 -4.75
C PRO A 186 11.17 -1.88 -5.12
N PHE A 187 10.43 -2.94 -4.82
CA PHE A 187 9.01 -3.00 -5.09
C PHE A 187 8.26 -3.81 -4.02
N VAL A 188 6.98 -3.54 -3.92
CA VAL A 188 6.02 -4.33 -3.16
C VAL A 188 5.12 -5.10 -4.12
N LEU A 189 4.72 -6.31 -3.72
CA LEU A 189 3.89 -7.19 -4.52
C LEU A 189 2.81 -7.83 -3.65
N LEU A 190 1.62 -7.96 -4.22
CA LEU A 190 0.54 -8.79 -3.68
C LEU A 190 0.11 -9.80 -4.73
N CYS A 191 -0.06 -11.04 -4.32
CA CYS A 191 -0.60 -12.12 -5.14
C CYS A 191 -1.88 -12.69 -4.51
N ASP A 192 -2.85 -13.02 -5.35
CA ASP A 192 -4.04 -13.79 -5.01
C ASP A 192 -4.36 -14.77 -6.16
N ARG A 193 -5.51 -15.46 -6.07
CA ARG A 193 -5.96 -16.40 -7.11
C ARG A 193 -6.26 -15.72 -8.47
N ARG A 194 -6.44 -14.41 -8.51
CA ARG A 194 -6.71 -13.64 -9.74
C ARG A 194 -5.44 -13.18 -10.44
N GLY A 195 -4.29 -13.23 -9.76
CA GLY A 195 -2.99 -12.82 -10.27
C GLY A 195 -2.20 -11.99 -9.28
N ALA A 196 -1.19 -11.30 -9.78
CA ALA A 196 -0.31 -10.46 -9.00
C ALA A 196 -0.46 -8.98 -9.36
N VAL A 197 -0.21 -8.12 -8.38
CA VAL A 197 -0.03 -6.69 -8.56
C VAL A 197 1.29 -6.28 -7.91
N ALA A 198 2.08 -5.46 -8.59
CA ALA A 198 3.35 -4.96 -8.09
C ALA A 198 3.44 -3.45 -8.28
N CYS A 199 4.08 -2.78 -7.33
CA CYS A 199 4.31 -1.34 -7.36
C CYS A 199 5.74 -1.06 -6.95
N ALA A 200 6.47 -0.30 -7.76
CA ALA A 200 7.78 0.20 -7.38
C ALA A 200 7.64 1.18 -6.20
N VAL A 201 8.60 1.11 -5.29
CA VAL A 201 8.67 2.01 -4.14
C VAL A 201 10.01 2.74 -4.12
N SER A 202 10.08 3.88 -3.43
CA SER A 202 11.36 4.58 -3.26
C SER A 202 12.32 3.73 -2.41
N PRO A 203 13.62 3.71 -2.74
CA PRO A 203 14.64 3.03 -1.93
C PRO A 203 14.86 3.70 -0.56
N GLU A 204 14.38 4.92 -0.37
CA GLU A 204 14.56 5.71 0.85
C GLU A 204 13.41 5.55 1.85
N LEU A 205 12.42 4.68 1.55
CA LEU A 205 11.29 4.47 2.44
C LEU A 205 11.72 3.81 3.75
N THR A 206 11.07 4.24 4.83
CA THR A 206 11.16 3.58 6.14
C THR A 206 10.50 2.20 6.11
N ASP A 207 10.85 1.33 7.04
CA ASP A 207 10.18 0.03 7.24
C ASP A 207 8.66 0.19 7.38
N ALA A 208 8.22 1.21 8.12
CA ALA A 208 6.80 1.51 8.29
C ALA A 208 6.12 1.91 6.97
N ALA A 209 6.77 2.77 6.17
CA ALA A 209 6.25 3.16 4.87
C ALA A 209 6.17 1.99 3.89
N ILE A 210 7.15 1.09 3.89
CA ILE A 210 7.11 -0.14 3.07
C ILE A 210 5.94 -1.03 3.52
N GLY A 211 5.78 -1.24 4.84
CA GLY A 211 4.67 -1.99 5.41
C GLY A 211 3.31 -1.38 5.04
N ASN A 212 3.19 -0.05 5.08
CA ASN A 212 1.98 0.66 4.64
C ASN A 212 1.66 0.43 3.17
N ASN A 213 2.68 0.45 2.28
CA ASN A 213 2.47 0.13 0.86
C ASN A 213 1.95 -1.30 0.66
N LEU A 214 2.49 -2.29 1.38
CA LEU A 214 2.01 -3.66 1.34
C LEU A 214 0.55 -3.75 1.81
N LEU A 215 0.22 -3.11 2.92
CA LEU A 215 -1.13 -3.12 3.51
C LEU A 215 -2.15 -2.37 2.64
N ASP A 216 -1.76 -1.30 1.93
CA ASP A 216 -2.67 -0.63 1.00
C ASP A 216 -3.01 -1.50 -0.22
N LEU A 217 -2.04 -2.26 -0.76
CA LEU A 217 -2.33 -3.25 -1.80
C LEU A 217 -3.35 -4.28 -1.31
N VAL A 218 -3.19 -4.77 -0.07
CA VAL A 218 -4.13 -5.72 0.56
C VAL A 218 -5.51 -5.10 0.73
N ARG A 219 -5.60 -3.90 1.30
CA ARG A 219 -6.86 -3.17 1.51
C ARG A 219 -7.61 -2.95 0.21
N ARG A 220 -6.92 -2.41 -0.82
CA ARG A 220 -7.51 -2.17 -2.13
C ARG A 220 -8.02 -3.46 -2.77
N ARG A 221 -7.23 -4.52 -2.71
CA ARG A 221 -7.61 -5.82 -3.26
C ARG A 221 -8.80 -6.45 -2.53
N ALA A 222 -8.82 -6.39 -1.20
CA ALA A 222 -9.90 -6.92 -0.37
C ALA A 222 -11.23 -6.16 -0.58
N LEU A 223 -11.17 -4.84 -0.77
CA LEU A 223 -12.33 -3.99 -1.00
C LEU A 223 -12.72 -3.86 -2.48
N GLY A 224 -11.92 -4.37 -3.42
CA GLY A 224 -12.18 -4.25 -4.86
C GLY A 224 -11.95 -2.84 -5.40
N LEU A 225 -11.10 -2.04 -4.76
CA LEU A 225 -10.76 -0.69 -5.18
C LEU A 225 -9.74 -0.70 -6.33
N LYS A 226 -9.62 0.43 -7.02
CA LYS A 226 -8.61 0.62 -8.07
C LYS A 226 -7.21 0.64 -7.46
N ASN A 227 -6.24 0.08 -8.20
CA ASN A 227 -4.83 0.19 -7.82
C ASN A 227 -4.34 1.64 -7.93
N THR A 228 -3.29 1.97 -7.17
CA THR A 228 -2.60 3.26 -7.29
C THR A 228 -1.90 3.39 -8.64
N ALA A 229 -1.60 4.64 -9.03
CA ALA A 229 -0.79 4.91 -10.21
C ALA A 229 0.58 4.19 -10.11
N GLY A 230 1.12 3.74 -11.24
CA GLY A 230 2.38 3.00 -11.29
C GLY A 230 2.30 1.53 -10.88
N THR A 231 1.11 1.05 -10.50
CA THR A 231 0.91 -0.38 -10.21
C THR A 231 0.75 -1.16 -11.50
N ILE A 232 1.52 -2.24 -11.64
CA ILE A 232 1.34 -3.23 -12.71
C ILE A 232 0.52 -4.41 -12.19
N GLN A 233 -0.35 -4.92 -13.07
CA GLN A 233 -1.12 -6.13 -12.81
C GLN A 233 -0.76 -7.18 -13.85
N PHE A 234 -0.51 -8.42 -13.41
CA PHE A 234 -0.11 -9.52 -14.30
C PHE A 234 -0.48 -10.88 -13.70
N ARG A 235 -0.39 -11.92 -14.53
CA ARG A 235 -0.49 -13.30 -14.08
C ARG A 235 0.91 -13.88 -13.95
N PRO A 236 1.29 -14.47 -12.81
CA PRO A 236 2.57 -15.16 -12.66
C PRO A 236 2.75 -16.21 -13.76
N GLY A 237 3.95 -16.27 -14.35
CA GLY A 237 4.23 -17.13 -15.49
C GLY A 237 3.81 -16.59 -16.87
N HIS A 238 3.29 -15.35 -16.96
CA HIS A 238 3.01 -14.64 -18.20
C HIS A 238 3.87 -13.36 -18.29
N GLU A 239 4.08 -12.86 -19.52
CA GLU A 239 4.79 -11.61 -19.75
C GLU A 239 4.12 -10.44 -19.03
N HIS A 240 4.91 -9.51 -18.54
CA HIS A 240 4.44 -8.27 -17.91
C HIS A 240 5.38 -7.11 -18.27
N PRO A 241 4.90 -5.84 -18.19
CA PRO A 241 5.76 -4.69 -18.29
C PRO A 241 6.83 -4.74 -17.19
N LEU A 242 8.09 -4.52 -17.55
CA LEU A 242 9.17 -4.39 -16.57
C LEU A 242 8.90 -3.19 -15.66
N LEU A 243 9.17 -3.33 -14.37
CA LEU A 243 9.19 -2.21 -13.42
C LEU A 243 10.44 -1.37 -13.68
N LEU A 244 10.43 -0.63 -14.80
CA LEU A 244 11.51 0.30 -15.13
C LEU A 244 11.32 1.54 -14.24
N VAL A 245 12.14 1.66 -13.21
CA VAL A 245 12.35 2.94 -12.54
C VAL A 245 13.36 3.70 -13.39
N SER A 246 12.88 4.67 -14.16
CA SER A 246 13.78 5.69 -14.67
C SER A 246 14.35 6.42 -13.45
N ARG A 247 15.63 6.18 -13.15
CA ARG A 247 16.39 7.09 -12.28
C ARG A 247 16.33 8.44 -12.97
N ALA A 248 15.70 9.40 -12.32
CA ALA A 248 15.79 10.80 -12.74
C ALA A 248 17.28 11.13 -12.91
N GLY A 249 17.75 11.35 -14.14
CA GLY A 249 19.11 11.77 -14.46
C GLY A 249 20.05 10.71 -15.08
N GLN A 250 19.65 9.47 -15.35
CA GLN A 250 20.50 8.58 -16.18
C GLN A 250 20.04 8.61 -17.66
N PRO A 251 20.98 8.84 -18.63
CA PRO A 251 20.68 8.74 -20.04
C PRO A 251 20.19 7.32 -20.35
N LYS A 252 19.13 7.21 -21.19
CA LYS A 252 18.64 5.91 -21.69
C LYS A 252 19.81 5.14 -22.31
N PRO A 253 19.97 3.83 -22.01
CA PRO A 253 20.90 3.00 -22.77
C PRO A 253 20.43 2.99 -24.23
N GLY A 254 21.17 3.64 -25.13
CA GLY A 254 20.88 3.73 -26.55
C GLY A 254 20.96 5.13 -27.15
N ASP A 255 21.11 6.19 -26.35
CA ASP A 255 21.33 7.53 -26.87
C ASP A 255 22.85 7.79 -27.09
N THR A 256 23.38 7.27 -28.19
CA THR A 256 24.76 7.52 -28.67
C THR A 256 24.86 8.79 -29.50
N SER A 257 23.90 9.71 -29.45
CA SER A 257 23.93 10.96 -30.19
C SER A 257 24.52 12.12 -29.38
N ARG A 258 25.72 11.95 -28.83
CA ARG A 258 26.60 13.06 -28.42
C ARG A 258 28.03 12.53 -28.22
N PHE A 259 28.73 12.33 -29.35
CA PHE A 259 30.16 12.57 -29.46
C PHE A 259 30.42 13.12 -30.87
#